data_1c87726eab8d58071465f9efc96e6361
#
_entry.id   1c87726eab8d58071465f9efc96e6361
#
_cell.length_a   1.000
_cell.length_b   1.000
_cell.length_c   1.000
_cell.angle_alpha   90.00
_cell.angle_beta   90.00
_cell.angle_gamma   90.00
#
_symmetry.space_group_name_H-M   'P 1'
#
loop_
_entity.id
_entity.type
_entity.pdbx_description
1 polymer ?
#
loop_
_entity_poly.entity_id
_entity_poly.type
_entity_poly.pdbx_seq_one_letter_code
_entity_poly.pdbx_strand_id
1 'polypeptide(L)'
;MRFKKFEKPHKNAKFQAKRAVMKQDETVKTQIPTMKPLDKPESAKRAAAGTNCAVPAAEQGPVDFSKVEIEPLFQEFVDFETFAKSDFRAVKVKECTAVPKSKKLLKFVLDDGTGEDRVILSGIHDTYEPEELVGKTLIAITNLPPRKMMGIDSCGMIISAVHHEEGVEKLHCLMVDDHIPAGAKLY
;
A
#
# COMPACT_ATOMS: atom_id res chain seq x y z
N MET A 1 -29.49 50.45 34.69
CA MET A 1 -28.70 49.20 34.70
C MET A 1 -27.46 49.40 33.84
N ARG A 2 -26.25 49.34 34.44
CA ARG A 2 -24.96 49.61 33.78
C ARG A 2 -24.39 48.31 33.33
N PHE A 3 -24.18 48.11 32.03
CA PHE A 3 -23.38 46.99 31.48
C PHE A 3 -21.90 47.23 31.65
N LYS A 4 -21.21 46.35 32.39
CA LYS A 4 -19.76 46.34 32.52
C LYS A 4 -19.15 45.70 31.27
N LYS A 5 -18.30 46.47 30.57
CA LYS A 5 -17.38 45.96 29.53
C LYS A 5 -16.36 45.04 30.16
N PHE A 6 -16.24 43.82 29.64
CA PHE A 6 -15.11 42.92 29.94
C PHE A 6 -13.98 43.23 28.97
N GLU A 7 -12.91 43.77 29.48
CA GLU A 7 -11.62 43.91 28.74
C GLU A 7 -10.86 42.58 28.73
N LYS A 8 -10.40 42.21 27.54
CA LYS A 8 -9.49 41.07 27.35
C LYS A 8 -8.04 41.49 27.62
N PRO A 9 -7.24 40.75 28.39
CA PRO A 9 -5.81 41.06 28.54
C PRO A 9 -5.01 40.52 27.34
N HIS A 10 -4.31 41.41 26.64
CA HIS A 10 -3.23 41.14 25.76
C HIS A 10 -2.03 40.59 26.55
N LYS A 11 -1.58 39.41 26.27
CA LYS A 11 -0.22 38.96 26.68
C LYS A 11 0.58 38.56 25.45
N ASN A 12 1.31 39.52 24.92
CA ASN A 12 2.46 39.25 24.07
C ASN A 12 3.59 38.66 24.94
N ALA A 13 3.83 37.36 24.80
CA ALA A 13 5.02 36.73 25.34
C ALA A 13 6.07 36.68 24.22
N LYS A 14 7.10 37.48 24.40
CA LYS A 14 8.32 37.53 23.58
C LYS A 14 9.04 36.18 23.67
N PHE A 15 9.07 35.44 22.59
CA PHE A 15 10.01 34.34 22.42
C PHE A 15 11.28 34.89 21.76
N GLN A 16 12.25 35.25 22.56
CA GLN A 16 13.63 35.54 22.10
C GLN A 16 14.39 34.23 22.05
N ALA A 17 14.58 33.71 20.85
CA ALA A 17 15.51 32.61 20.62
C ALA A 17 16.95 33.12 20.79
N LYS A 18 17.64 32.58 21.76
CA LYS A 18 19.09 32.78 21.92
C LYS A 18 19.81 32.01 20.82
N ARG A 19 20.37 32.74 19.86
CA ARG A 19 21.37 32.24 18.91
C ARG A 19 22.68 32.05 19.67
N ALA A 20 23.05 30.80 19.96
CA ALA A 20 24.42 30.48 20.40
C ALA A 20 25.31 30.40 19.15
N VAL A 21 26.23 31.32 19.06
CA VAL A 21 27.34 31.33 18.11
C VAL A 21 28.35 30.30 18.61
N MET A 22 28.49 29.18 17.96
CA MET A 22 29.63 28.28 18.14
C MET A 22 30.73 28.69 17.15
N LYS A 23 31.86 29.10 17.72
CA LYS A 23 33.10 29.39 17.01
C LYS A 23 33.62 28.10 16.36
N GLN A 24 34.10 28.27 15.13
CA GLN A 24 34.91 27.29 14.41
C GLN A 24 36.26 27.15 15.14
N ASP A 25 36.62 25.92 15.48
CA ASP A 25 37.99 25.54 15.73
C ASP A 25 38.44 24.59 14.62
N GLU A 26 39.51 25.00 13.99
CA GLU A 26 40.20 24.32 12.90
C GLU A 26 40.98 23.11 13.39
N THR A 27 41.21 22.20 12.43
CA THR A 27 42.29 21.19 12.40
C THR A 27 42.16 19.96 13.29
N VAL A 28 41.49 18.95 12.73
CA VAL A 28 41.93 17.57 12.90
C VAL A 28 42.06 16.92 11.51
N LYS A 29 43.30 16.81 11.04
CA LYS A 29 43.69 15.96 9.93
C LYS A 29 43.45 14.51 10.33
N THR A 30 42.35 13.93 9.96
CA THR A 30 42.14 12.47 10.03
C THR A 30 42.68 11.84 8.77
N GLN A 31 43.81 11.16 8.92
CA GLN A 31 44.42 10.30 7.88
C GLN A 31 43.43 9.18 7.57
N ILE A 32 43.01 9.09 6.32
CA ILE A 32 42.26 7.96 5.79
C ILE A 32 43.24 6.80 5.63
N PRO A 33 43.08 5.65 6.31
CA PRO A 33 43.90 4.49 6.04
C PRO A 33 43.51 3.93 4.68
N THR A 34 44.50 3.87 3.79
CA THR A 34 44.43 3.21 2.47
C THR A 34 44.18 1.72 2.69
N MET A 35 42.93 1.28 2.46
CA MET A 35 42.63 -0.16 2.44
C MET A 35 43.24 -0.80 1.19
N LYS A 36 44.11 -1.79 1.42
CA LYS A 36 44.62 -2.70 0.38
C LYS A 36 43.43 -3.44 -0.28
N PRO A 37 43.51 -3.75 -1.59
CA PRO A 37 42.52 -4.59 -2.24
C PRO A 37 42.46 -5.96 -1.56
N LEU A 38 41.29 -6.36 -1.08
CA LEU A 38 41.06 -7.75 -0.66
C LEU A 38 40.96 -8.62 -1.91
N ASP A 39 41.77 -9.67 -1.90
CA ASP A 39 41.74 -10.74 -2.88
C ASP A 39 40.30 -11.32 -2.96
N LYS A 40 39.86 -11.56 -4.19
CA LYS A 40 38.58 -12.23 -4.50
C LYS A 40 38.60 -13.66 -3.92
N PRO A 41 37.62 -14.05 -3.09
CA PRO A 41 37.41 -15.46 -2.87
C PRO A 41 36.73 -16.07 -4.09
N GLU A 42 37.29 -17.16 -4.49
CA GLU A 42 36.93 -18.08 -5.54
C GLU A 42 35.46 -18.54 -5.44
N SER A 43 34.84 -18.62 -6.59
CA SER A 43 33.48 -19.03 -6.87
C SER A 43 32.94 -20.20 -6.04
N ALA A 44 32.12 -19.90 -5.03
CA ALA A 44 31.11 -20.84 -4.58
C ALA A 44 29.86 -20.66 -5.46
N LYS A 45 29.60 -21.64 -6.31
CA LYS A 45 28.31 -21.77 -7.03
C LYS A 45 27.17 -21.90 -5.99
N ARG A 46 26.60 -20.79 -5.58
CA ARG A 46 25.30 -20.76 -4.96
C ARG A 46 24.28 -20.84 -6.09
N ALA A 47 23.62 -21.97 -6.18
CA ALA A 47 22.40 -22.11 -6.95
C ALA A 47 21.43 -21.00 -6.50
N ALA A 48 21.29 -19.97 -7.32
CA ALA A 48 20.24 -18.99 -7.20
C ALA A 48 18.95 -19.70 -7.61
N ALA A 49 18.23 -20.26 -6.63
CA ALA A 49 16.80 -20.44 -6.77
C ALA A 49 16.17 -19.04 -6.67
N GLY A 50 16.36 -18.26 -7.70
CA GLY A 50 15.56 -17.09 -7.97
C GLY A 50 14.17 -17.59 -8.37
N THR A 51 13.30 -17.75 -7.38
CA THR A 51 11.87 -17.81 -7.66
C THR A 51 11.47 -16.44 -8.18
N ASN A 52 11.59 -16.27 -9.49
CA ASN A 52 10.90 -15.22 -10.20
C ASN A 52 9.42 -15.41 -9.85
N CYS A 53 8.86 -14.54 -9.01
CA CYS A 53 7.44 -14.36 -8.88
C CYS A 53 6.91 -13.72 -10.19
N ALA A 54 7.07 -14.46 -11.30
CA ALA A 54 6.24 -14.22 -12.45
C ALA A 54 4.85 -14.65 -12.01
N VAL A 55 3.95 -13.69 -11.81
CA VAL A 55 2.51 -13.92 -11.90
C VAL A 55 2.34 -14.79 -13.15
N PRO A 56 1.72 -15.97 -13.08
CA PRO A 56 1.39 -16.70 -14.29
C PRO A 56 0.51 -15.74 -15.11
N ALA A 57 1.10 -15.13 -16.12
CA ALA A 57 0.34 -14.54 -17.19
C ALA A 57 -0.40 -15.74 -17.78
N ALA A 58 -1.65 -15.93 -17.37
CA ALA A 58 -2.57 -16.70 -18.15
C ALA A 58 -2.35 -16.22 -19.58
N GLU A 59 -2.16 -17.13 -20.53
CA GLU A 59 -1.81 -16.89 -21.93
C GLU A 59 -2.82 -15.93 -22.57
N GLN A 60 -2.72 -14.67 -22.19
CA GLN A 60 -3.44 -13.59 -22.82
C GLN A 60 -2.53 -13.17 -23.98
N GLY A 61 -3.02 -13.41 -25.20
CA GLY A 61 -2.40 -12.92 -26.40
C GLY A 61 -2.15 -11.40 -26.30
N PRO A 62 -1.42 -10.80 -27.24
CA PRO A 62 -1.12 -9.38 -27.20
C PRO A 62 -2.42 -8.57 -27.10
N VAL A 63 -2.53 -7.77 -26.04
CA VAL A 63 -3.69 -6.90 -25.80
C VAL A 63 -3.76 -5.86 -26.93
N ASP A 64 -4.89 -5.79 -27.62
CA ASP A 64 -5.17 -4.75 -28.60
C ASP A 64 -5.65 -3.49 -27.87
N PHE A 65 -4.72 -2.59 -27.56
CA PHE A 65 -5.02 -1.36 -26.85
C PHE A 65 -5.98 -0.41 -27.58
N SER A 66 -6.26 -0.62 -28.87
CA SER A 66 -7.26 0.16 -29.58
C SER A 66 -8.71 -0.14 -29.16
N LYS A 67 -8.93 -1.27 -28.50
CA LYS A 67 -10.22 -1.73 -27.99
C LYS A 67 -10.37 -1.62 -26.49
N VAL A 68 -9.38 -1.02 -25.83
CA VAL A 68 -9.36 -0.81 -24.38
C VAL A 68 -9.99 0.53 -24.04
N GLU A 69 -11.00 0.51 -23.18
CA GLU A 69 -11.62 1.71 -22.62
C GLU A 69 -11.18 1.88 -21.16
N ILE A 70 -10.68 3.07 -20.83
CA ILE A 70 -10.25 3.44 -19.48
C ILE A 70 -11.13 4.60 -19.01
N GLU A 71 -11.54 4.56 -17.75
CA GLU A 71 -12.28 5.68 -17.14
C GLU A 71 -11.47 6.98 -17.23
N PRO A 72 -12.12 8.10 -17.57
CA PRO A 72 -11.44 9.39 -17.65
C PRO A 72 -10.95 9.83 -16.27
N LEU A 73 -9.85 10.58 -16.27
CA LEU A 73 -9.32 11.16 -15.04
C LEU A 73 -10.33 12.13 -14.41
N PHE A 74 -10.42 12.11 -13.08
CA PHE A 74 -11.16 13.13 -12.35
C PHE A 74 -10.55 14.50 -12.58
N GLN A 75 -11.40 15.51 -12.76
CA GLN A 75 -10.95 16.90 -12.94
C GLN A 75 -10.83 17.63 -11.60
N GLU A 76 -11.52 17.18 -10.58
CA GLU A 76 -11.45 17.74 -9.25
C GLU A 76 -10.23 17.23 -8.49
N PHE A 77 -9.54 18.14 -7.80
CA PHE A 77 -8.39 17.80 -6.98
C PHE A 77 -8.83 17.34 -5.59
N VAL A 78 -8.21 16.28 -5.10
CA VAL A 78 -8.29 15.88 -3.70
C VAL A 78 -7.17 16.59 -2.95
N ASP A 79 -7.49 17.25 -1.84
CA ASP A 79 -6.49 17.86 -0.97
C ASP A 79 -5.67 16.78 -0.24
N PHE A 80 -4.42 17.11 0.06
CA PHE A 80 -3.49 16.17 0.68
C PHE A 80 -3.95 15.68 2.06
N GLU A 81 -4.63 16.52 2.83
CA GLU A 81 -5.12 16.15 4.18
C GLU A 81 -6.21 15.08 4.09
N THR A 82 -7.08 15.18 3.09
CA THR A 82 -8.11 14.17 2.82
C THR A 82 -7.47 12.86 2.34
N PHE A 83 -6.55 12.93 1.39
CA PHE A 83 -5.83 11.75 0.89
C PHE A 83 -5.03 11.06 2.00
N ALA A 84 -4.32 11.82 2.84
CA ALA A 84 -3.49 11.30 3.93
C ALA A 84 -4.29 10.56 5.03
N LYS A 85 -5.62 10.73 5.08
CA LYS A 85 -6.49 9.95 5.96
C LYS A 85 -6.69 8.52 5.49
N SER A 86 -6.40 8.22 4.23
CA SER A 86 -6.50 6.86 3.69
C SER A 86 -5.32 6.02 4.14
N ASP A 87 -5.58 4.84 4.68
CA ASP A 87 -4.55 3.94 5.17
C ASP A 87 -4.40 2.74 4.22
N PHE A 88 -3.51 2.90 3.24
CA PHE A 88 -3.15 1.84 2.30
C PHE A 88 -2.05 0.97 2.89
N ARG A 89 -2.26 -0.35 2.87
CA ARG A 89 -1.34 -1.35 3.41
C ARG A 89 -1.08 -2.47 2.44
N ALA A 90 0.14 -3.02 2.49
CA ALA A 90 0.41 -4.34 1.96
C ALA A 90 -0.22 -5.38 2.89
N VAL A 91 -1.04 -6.26 2.33
CA VAL A 91 -1.76 -7.29 3.09
C VAL A 91 -1.47 -8.66 2.48
N LYS A 92 -1.19 -9.66 3.32
CA LYS A 92 -0.90 -11.01 2.86
C LYS A 92 -2.15 -11.87 2.89
N VAL A 93 -2.43 -12.56 1.79
CA VAL A 93 -3.58 -13.47 1.71
C VAL A 93 -3.27 -14.77 2.44
N LYS A 94 -3.94 -15.01 3.55
CA LYS A 94 -3.86 -16.27 4.32
C LYS A 94 -4.81 -17.31 3.74
N GLU A 95 -6.04 -16.89 3.48
CA GLU A 95 -7.09 -17.74 2.90
C GLU A 95 -7.90 -16.93 1.89
N CYS A 96 -8.34 -17.60 0.83
CA CYS A 96 -9.28 -17.07 -0.14
C CYS A 96 -10.33 -18.14 -0.43
N THR A 97 -11.61 -17.76 -0.39
CA THR A 97 -12.73 -18.71 -0.62
C THR A 97 -13.86 -18.03 -1.35
N ALA A 98 -14.54 -18.79 -2.24
CA ALA A 98 -15.75 -18.30 -2.89
C ALA A 98 -16.89 -18.12 -1.88
N VAL A 99 -17.62 -17.00 -2.00
CA VAL A 99 -18.77 -16.74 -1.11
C VAL A 99 -19.97 -17.54 -1.57
N PRO A 100 -20.56 -18.39 -0.71
CA PRO A 100 -21.77 -19.12 -1.06
C PRO A 100 -22.88 -18.16 -1.51
N LYS A 101 -23.61 -18.53 -2.55
CA LYS A 101 -24.70 -17.74 -3.16
C LYS A 101 -24.26 -16.49 -3.93
N SER A 102 -22.98 -16.26 -4.11
CA SER A 102 -22.45 -15.22 -5.01
C SER A 102 -21.50 -15.85 -6.03
N LYS A 103 -21.71 -15.55 -7.31
CA LYS A 103 -20.80 -16.01 -8.38
C LYS A 103 -19.56 -15.11 -8.50
N LYS A 104 -19.64 -13.87 -7.98
CA LYS A 104 -18.62 -12.84 -8.19
C LYS A 104 -17.75 -12.56 -6.97
N LEU A 105 -18.21 -12.96 -5.77
CA LEU A 105 -17.52 -12.56 -4.54
C LEU A 105 -16.56 -13.63 -4.06
N LEU A 106 -15.33 -13.19 -3.79
CA LEU A 106 -14.34 -13.93 -3.00
C LEU A 106 -14.26 -13.33 -1.60
N LYS A 107 -14.14 -14.20 -0.60
CA LYS A 107 -13.84 -13.83 0.78
C LYS A 107 -12.35 -14.04 1.01
N PHE A 108 -11.70 -12.99 1.45
CA PHE A 108 -10.30 -12.98 1.84
C PHE A 108 -10.16 -12.96 3.35
N VAL A 109 -9.26 -13.79 3.86
CA VAL A 109 -8.70 -13.68 5.21
C VAL A 109 -7.26 -13.20 5.05
N LEU A 110 -6.97 -12.02 5.56
CA LEU A 110 -5.75 -11.28 5.30
C LEU A 110 -4.98 -11.04 6.60
N ASP A 111 -3.66 -11.14 6.52
CA ASP A 111 -2.76 -10.59 7.51
C ASP A 111 -2.42 -9.15 7.10
N ASP A 112 -2.72 -8.19 7.97
CA ASP A 112 -2.41 -6.76 7.80
C ASP A 112 -1.34 -6.26 8.78
N GLY A 113 -0.65 -7.17 9.44
CA GLY A 113 0.40 -6.87 10.41
C GLY A 113 -0.09 -6.47 11.80
N THR A 114 -1.41 -6.47 12.05
CA THR A 114 -1.97 -6.14 13.38
C THR A 114 -1.99 -7.33 14.35
N GLY A 115 -1.80 -8.54 13.84
CA GLY A 115 -1.90 -9.79 14.61
C GLY A 115 -3.31 -10.39 14.64
N GLU A 116 -4.30 -9.69 14.10
CA GLU A 116 -5.66 -10.18 13.92
C GLU A 116 -5.97 -10.37 12.43
N ASP A 117 -6.78 -11.38 12.12
CA ASP A 117 -7.17 -11.65 10.74
C ASP A 117 -8.22 -10.65 10.25
N ARG A 118 -7.90 -9.97 9.16
CA ARG A 118 -8.83 -9.04 8.50
C ARG A 118 -9.64 -9.76 7.43
N VAL A 119 -10.96 -9.58 7.44
CA VAL A 119 -11.84 -10.13 6.41
C VAL A 119 -12.21 -9.03 5.42
N ILE A 120 -11.97 -9.28 4.13
CA ILE A 120 -12.41 -8.41 3.03
C ILE A 120 -13.14 -9.26 1.99
N LEU A 121 -14.25 -8.74 1.45
CA LEU A 121 -14.94 -9.33 0.31
C LEU A 121 -14.65 -8.49 -0.93
N SER A 122 -14.34 -9.17 -2.04
CA SER A 122 -14.07 -8.51 -3.33
C SER A 122 -14.77 -9.24 -4.47
N GLY A 123 -15.26 -8.47 -5.45
CA GLY A 123 -16.01 -8.99 -6.60
C GLY A 123 -15.12 -9.41 -7.77
N ILE A 124 -14.11 -10.25 -7.52
CA ILE A 124 -13.06 -10.58 -8.50
C ILE A 124 -13.06 -12.05 -8.94
N HIS A 125 -14.06 -12.82 -8.55
CA HIS A 125 -14.14 -14.25 -8.86
C HIS A 125 -14.28 -14.52 -10.37
N ASP A 126 -14.75 -13.55 -11.15
CA ASP A 126 -14.80 -13.68 -12.61
C ASP A 126 -13.38 -13.63 -13.26
N THR A 127 -12.36 -13.16 -12.50
CA THR A 127 -10.99 -12.97 -13.01
C THR A 127 -9.97 -13.89 -12.35
N TYR A 128 -10.18 -14.25 -11.09
CA TYR A 128 -9.21 -15.03 -10.30
C TYR A 128 -9.88 -16.21 -9.60
N GLU A 129 -9.21 -17.36 -9.65
CA GLU A 129 -9.56 -18.47 -8.78
C GLU A 129 -8.96 -18.26 -7.37
N PRO A 130 -9.65 -18.71 -6.31
CA PRO A 130 -9.19 -18.51 -4.93
C PRO A 130 -7.77 -18.98 -4.66
N GLU A 131 -7.38 -20.11 -5.25
CA GLU A 131 -6.07 -20.76 -5.04
C GLU A 131 -4.91 -19.95 -5.60
N GLU A 132 -5.15 -19.14 -6.64
CA GLU A 132 -4.13 -18.29 -7.27
C GLU A 132 -3.72 -17.14 -6.37
N LEU A 133 -4.58 -16.74 -5.44
CA LEU A 133 -4.41 -15.57 -4.60
C LEU A 133 -3.83 -15.90 -3.22
N VAL A 134 -3.94 -17.16 -2.77
CA VAL A 134 -3.38 -17.57 -1.47
C VAL A 134 -1.87 -17.42 -1.44
N GLY A 135 -1.36 -16.79 -0.39
CA GLY A 135 0.06 -16.51 -0.20
C GLY A 135 0.58 -15.26 -0.92
N LYS A 136 -0.23 -14.62 -1.77
CA LYS A 136 0.13 -13.36 -2.45
C LYS A 136 0.02 -12.17 -1.50
N THR A 137 0.79 -11.14 -1.83
CA THR A 137 0.75 -9.86 -1.12
C THR A 137 0.02 -8.83 -2.00
N LEU A 138 -1.10 -8.33 -1.50
CA LEU A 138 -1.98 -7.39 -2.19
C LEU A 138 -1.90 -6.01 -1.55
N ILE A 139 -2.48 -5.01 -2.22
CA ILE A 139 -2.69 -3.67 -1.65
C ILE A 139 -4.15 -3.54 -1.23
N ALA A 140 -4.37 -3.11 0.01
CA ALA A 140 -5.71 -2.82 0.51
C ALA A 140 -5.77 -1.49 1.26
N ILE A 141 -6.92 -0.83 1.21
CA ILE A 141 -7.27 0.25 2.13
C ILE A 141 -7.93 -0.37 3.36
N THR A 142 -7.37 -0.12 4.53
CA THR A 142 -7.69 -0.85 5.77
C THR A 142 -8.58 -0.07 6.72
N ASN A 143 -8.67 1.24 6.58
CA ASN A 143 -9.42 2.11 7.49
C ASN A 143 -10.80 2.52 6.96
N LEU A 144 -11.41 1.70 6.11
CA LEU A 144 -12.81 1.85 5.75
C LEU A 144 -13.73 1.27 6.84
N PRO A 145 -14.91 1.88 7.07
CA PRO A 145 -15.89 1.31 7.99
C PRO A 145 -16.35 -0.07 7.50
N PRO A 146 -16.61 -1.02 8.40
CA PRO A 146 -17.11 -2.35 8.03
C PRO A 146 -18.40 -2.25 7.22
N ARG A 147 -18.47 -2.99 6.11
CA ARG A 147 -19.65 -3.09 5.25
C ARG A 147 -20.17 -4.51 5.22
N LYS A 148 -21.43 -4.70 5.58
CA LYS A 148 -22.05 -6.02 5.54
C LYS A 148 -22.43 -6.41 4.10
N MET A 149 -21.87 -7.50 3.62
CA MET A 149 -22.13 -8.08 2.29
C MET A 149 -22.40 -9.57 2.44
N MET A 150 -23.54 -10.05 1.94
CA MET A 150 -23.96 -11.46 2.05
C MET A 150 -23.91 -12.04 3.48
N GLY A 151 -24.13 -11.19 4.50
CA GLY A 151 -24.09 -11.57 5.90
C GLY A 151 -22.69 -11.57 6.55
N ILE A 152 -21.65 -11.24 5.78
CA ILE A 152 -20.26 -11.15 6.24
C ILE A 152 -19.85 -9.69 6.28
N ASP A 153 -19.15 -9.27 7.34
CA ASP A 153 -18.61 -7.91 7.44
C ASP A 153 -17.27 -7.81 6.70
N SER A 154 -17.23 -6.96 5.67
CA SER A 154 -16.02 -6.62 4.92
C SER A 154 -15.36 -5.40 5.55
N CYS A 155 -14.13 -5.57 6.05
CA CYS A 155 -13.39 -4.55 6.81
C CYS A 155 -12.26 -3.93 5.99
N GLY A 156 -12.59 -3.28 4.88
CA GLY A 156 -11.65 -2.66 3.97
C GLY A 156 -11.97 -2.98 2.51
N MET A 157 -11.02 -2.65 1.61
CA MET A 157 -11.18 -2.89 0.18
C MET A 157 -9.83 -3.23 -0.44
N ILE A 158 -9.76 -4.27 -1.26
CA ILE A 158 -8.59 -4.60 -2.08
C ILE A 158 -8.55 -3.62 -3.25
N ILE A 159 -7.36 -3.10 -3.55
CA ILE A 159 -7.14 -2.16 -4.65
C ILE A 159 -6.87 -2.96 -5.93
N SER A 160 -7.58 -2.59 -6.98
CA SER A 160 -7.48 -3.24 -8.27
C SER A 160 -7.48 -2.20 -9.38
N ALA A 161 -6.77 -2.50 -10.47
CA ALA A 161 -6.88 -1.74 -11.71
C ALA A 161 -8.07 -2.28 -12.51
N VAL A 162 -8.90 -1.39 -13.03
CA VAL A 162 -10.10 -1.73 -13.80
C VAL A 162 -10.04 -1.07 -15.17
N HIS A 163 -10.35 -1.83 -16.19
CA HIS A 163 -10.51 -1.32 -17.55
C HIS A 163 -11.56 -2.18 -18.28
N HIS A 164 -12.01 -1.76 -19.46
CA HIS A 164 -12.92 -2.53 -20.28
C HIS A 164 -12.23 -2.94 -21.59
N GLU A 165 -12.39 -4.19 -21.97
CA GLU A 165 -11.97 -4.73 -23.27
C GLU A 165 -13.19 -5.22 -24.01
N GLU A 166 -13.46 -4.67 -25.19
CA GLU A 166 -14.65 -5.01 -26.01
C GLU A 166 -15.96 -4.92 -25.21
N GLY A 167 -16.06 -3.95 -24.29
CA GLY A 167 -17.23 -3.74 -23.41
C GLY A 167 -17.32 -4.70 -22.21
N VAL A 168 -16.31 -5.55 -21.99
CA VAL A 168 -16.23 -6.46 -20.83
C VAL A 168 -15.28 -5.86 -19.80
N GLU A 169 -15.75 -5.73 -18.56
CA GLU A 169 -14.93 -5.27 -17.43
C GLU A 169 -13.82 -6.30 -17.13
N LYS A 170 -12.60 -5.82 -17.08
CA LYS A 170 -11.41 -6.54 -16.66
C LYS A 170 -10.86 -5.93 -15.40
N LEU A 171 -10.56 -6.76 -14.43
CA LEU A 171 -10.13 -6.32 -13.10
C LEU A 171 -8.84 -7.05 -12.73
N HIS A 172 -7.82 -6.29 -12.36
CA HIS A 172 -6.50 -6.82 -11.96
C HIS A 172 -6.15 -6.35 -10.56
N CYS A 173 -5.97 -7.30 -9.63
CA CYS A 173 -5.47 -6.98 -8.30
C CYS A 173 -4.06 -6.40 -8.36
N LEU A 174 -3.83 -5.31 -7.62
CA LEU A 174 -2.47 -4.79 -7.48
C LEU A 174 -1.71 -5.67 -6.48
N MET A 175 -0.76 -6.43 -7.03
CA MET A 175 0.12 -7.30 -6.25
C MET A 175 1.48 -6.63 -6.09
N VAL A 176 2.09 -6.82 -4.93
CA VAL A 176 3.45 -6.40 -4.63
C VAL A 176 4.30 -7.61 -4.33
N ASP A 177 5.63 -7.40 -4.23
CA ASP A 177 6.57 -8.46 -3.93
C ASP A 177 6.23 -9.14 -2.58
N ASP A 178 6.21 -10.47 -2.57
CA ASP A 178 5.88 -11.27 -1.38
C ASP A 178 6.91 -11.16 -0.24
N HIS A 179 8.06 -10.51 -0.49
CA HIS A 179 9.03 -10.13 0.54
C HIS A 179 8.62 -8.91 1.34
N ILE A 180 7.64 -8.13 0.86
CA ILE A 180 7.12 -6.99 1.60
C ILE A 180 6.32 -7.53 2.80
N PRO A 181 6.66 -7.09 4.04
CA PRO A 181 5.96 -7.57 5.21
C PRO A 181 4.50 -7.10 5.23
N ALA A 182 3.61 -7.96 5.74
CA ALA A 182 2.23 -7.58 5.99
C ALA A 182 2.18 -6.36 6.93
N GLY A 183 1.27 -5.43 6.65
CA GLY A 183 1.13 -4.18 7.38
C GLY A 183 2.03 -3.04 6.89
N ALA A 184 2.94 -3.27 5.93
CA ALA A 184 3.74 -2.19 5.35
C ALA A 184 2.83 -1.11 4.76
N LYS A 185 3.04 0.15 5.18
CA LYS A 185 2.25 1.29 4.73
C LYS A 185 2.70 1.76 3.36
N LEU A 186 1.73 2.09 2.51
CA LEU A 186 1.96 2.72 1.21
C LEU A 186 1.67 4.23 1.31
N TYR A 187 2.47 5.02 0.59
CA TYR A 187 2.40 6.48 0.56
C TYR A 187 2.18 6.98 -0.87
#